data_61ed9aa67af7ed7742ac3612e84bcddf
#
_entry.id   61ed9aa67af7ed7742ac3612e84bcddf
#
_cell.length_a   1.000
_cell.length_b   1.000
_cell.length_c   1.000
_cell.angle_alpha   90.00
_cell.angle_beta   90.00
_cell.angle_gamma   90.00
#
_symmetry.space_group_name_H-M   'P 1'
#
loop_
_entity.id
_entity.type
_entity.pdbx_description
1 polymer ?
#
loop_
_entity_poly.entity_id
_entity_poly.type
_entity_poly.pdbx_seq_one_letter_code
_entity_poly.pdbx_strand_id
1 'polypeptide(L)'
;MRRRILFLLLIFFMFFKGVKAEEYSDKFIEHYKWIYNDYVVKEKRGTRKYQQMSVTVRNSDKQFVYCVEPGTPIKKNNVYVGSDFNQAYIANMTEEEWEKISLIAYYGYGYFDSKVNHTDLKWYSVTQFMIWQVVPHGYDIYFTDKLDGKKIVKYTEEIREIEDLVKKHNKIPNFGKKTFKISLGDQLKLDDKNLVISEWDINNDSSSIVVKKDNNSLIINPSMIGKYKVKLIKNDEKYTSPPIIYYDSKSQNVMRAGKFKQLSTNLEINVVGAKLKINKVDSETKQNIPIKGIKFKIKNLDTGEYLKYKNKDIYETDENGVIITPFTLDYGNYELEEIDQVINGYLWNKETYKFKIDENTTYINDKEQGLIFEINFENKKVKGCVEIIKKGENDHKYLKNIKFGLYANEDFYGDDNKIIYKKGDLIDYKFTDKEGKIIFDNLELGKYYVKELQTLKEYLLDKKKYSFELKYKDQYTDVVHYNLNLVNYLKKGELILIKTDNDSGKVIPNTKIELYSENDLLIYSGLTDNNGIINIKDLPYGKYYIVEKLAAPGYINNNEKIYFEIKEDKEIINVNMTNKKMEVEVPSTFKNDLISEILSGVSLITFSLLVYERKKIFIL
;
A
#
# COMPACT_ATOMS: atom_id res chain seq x y z
N MET A 1 16.89 -34.93 18.63
CA MET A 1 17.58 -34.81 17.33
C MET A 1 17.12 -35.80 16.26
N ARG A 2 16.70 -37.03 16.59
CA ARG A 2 16.25 -38.03 15.57
C ARG A 2 14.90 -37.77 14.88
N ARG A 3 14.01 -36.94 15.41
CA ARG A 3 12.70 -36.63 14.78
C ARG A 3 12.73 -35.48 13.74
N ARG A 4 13.76 -34.64 13.71
CA ARG A 4 13.91 -33.55 12.71
C ARG A 4 14.60 -34.00 11.43
N ILE A 5 15.36 -35.08 11.45
CA ILE A 5 16.04 -35.64 10.28
C ILE A 5 15.05 -36.43 9.42
N LEU A 6 14.05 -37.09 10.02
CA LEU A 6 13.01 -37.80 9.28
C LEU A 6 12.04 -36.87 8.53
N PHE A 7 11.83 -35.65 9.04
CA PHE A 7 10.96 -34.66 8.40
C PHE A 7 11.64 -33.95 7.21
N LEU A 8 12.95 -33.77 7.26
CA LEU A 8 13.74 -33.22 6.15
C LEU A 8 13.91 -34.22 5.00
N LEU A 9 14.00 -35.51 5.28
CA LEU A 9 13.99 -36.56 4.24
C LEU A 9 12.62 -36.72 3.57
N LEU A 10 11.50 -36.49 4.26
CA LEU A 10 10.16 -36.51 3.67
C LEU A 10 9.85 -35.27 2.82
N ILE A 11 10.44 -34.10 3.13
CA ILE A 11 10.30 -32.88 2.32
C ILE A 11 11.15 -32.97 1.06
N PHE A 12 12.30 -33.66 1.11
CA PHE A 12 13.13 -33.87 -0.09
C PHE A 12 12.46 -34.81 -1.10
N PHE A 13 11.61 -35.73 -0.66
CA PHE A 13 10.82 -36.60 -1.54
C PHE A 13 9.56 -35.96 -2.12
N MET A 14 9.09 -34.80 -1.64
CA MET A 14 7.88 -34.15 -2.16
C MET A 14 8.12 -33.11 -3.26
N PHE A 15 9.36 -32.78 -3.59
CA PHE A 15 9.69 -31.83 -4.66
C PHE A 15 10.18 -32.45 -5.97
N PHE A 16 10.38 -33.77 -6.01
CA PHE A 16 10.49 -34.48 -7.27
C PHE A 16 9.11 -35.05 -7.65
N LYS A 17 8.28 -34.25 -8.32
CA LYS A 17 7.32 -34.84 -9.24
C LYS A 17 8.14 -35.52 -10.31
N GLY A 18 8.48 -36.81 -10.08
CA GLY A 18 9.04 -37.68 -11.09
C GLY A 18 8.12 -37.62 -12.30
N VAL A 19 8.68 -37.27 -13.43
CA VAL A 19 8.10 -37.63 -14.72
C VAL A 19 7.76 -39.11 -14.55
N LYS A 20 6.46 -39.47 -14.63
CA LYS A 20 6.05 -40.87 -14.57
C LYS A 20 6.89 -41.59 -15.59
N ALA A 21 7.73 -42.54 -15.17
CA ALA A 21 8.36 -43.49 -16.06
C ALA A 21 7.24 -44.03 -16.95
N GLU A 22 7.34 -43.80 -18.24
CA GLU A 22 6.39 -44.37 -19.18
C GLU A 22 6.55 -45.89 -19.04
N GLU A 23 5.66 -46.50 -18.35
CA GLU A 23 5.58 -47.93 -18.18
C GLU A 23 5.09 -48.50 -19.51
N TYR A 24 6.00 -48.59 -20.49
CA TYR A 24 5.72 -49.28 -21.71
C TYR A 24 5.90 -50.78 -21.48
N SER A 25 4.83 -51.48 -21.18
CA SER A 25 4.77 -52.93 -21.23
C SER A 25 4.77 -53.37 -22.70
N ASP A 26 5.83 -53.06 -23.41
CA ASP A 26 5.99 -53.54 -24.79
C ASP A 26 6.60 -54.94 -24.79
N LYS A 27 5.83 -55.91 -25.22
CA LYS A 27 6.30 -57.29 -25.30
C LYS A 27 7.39 -57.51 -26.35
N PHE A 28 7.72 -56.45 -27.16
CA PHE A 28 8.51 -56.73 -28.37
C PHE A 28 9.43 -55.58 -28.75
N ILE A 29 10.70 -55.77 -28.46
CA ILE A 29 11.79 -55.16 -29.21
C ILE A 29 12.30 -56.21 -30.17
N GLU A 30 12.28 -55.94 -31.45
CA GLU A 30 12.54 -56.91 -32.48
C GLU A 30 13.52 -56.41 -33.56
N HIS A 31 14.20 -57.34 -34.21
CA HIS A 31 14.94 -57.07 -35.43
C HIS A 31 13.96 -56.87 -36.58
N TYR A 32 13.86 -55.61 -37.07
CA TYR A 32 12.90 -55.23 -38.10
C TYR A 32 13.42 -55.55 -39.51
N LYS A 33 14.70 -55.26 -39.78
CA LYS A 33 15.31 -55.43 -41.09
C LYS A 33 16.81 -55.68 -40.93
N TRP A 34 17.30 -56.71 -41.62
CA TRP A 34 18.73 -56.97 -41.70
C TRP A 34 19.39 -56.03 -42.71
N ILE A 35 20.60 -55.51 -42.36
CA ILE A 35 21.34 -54.63 -43.23
C ILE A 35 22.34 -55.50 -44.02
N TYR A 36 22.16 -55.54 -45.35
CA TYR A 36 22.99 -56.35 -46.23
C TYR A 36 24.47 -55.91 -46.18
N ASN A 37 25.38 -56.88 -46.11
CA ASN A 37 26.82 -56.66 -46.07
C ASN A 37 27.37 -55.86 -44.86
N ASP A 38 26.60 -55.67 -43.81
CA ASP A 38 27.11 -55.09 -42.60
C ASP A 38 27.18 -56.10 -41.46
N TYR A 39 28.40 -56.51 -41.24
CA TYR A 39 28.76 -57.51 -40.23
C TYR A 39 29.74 -56.87 -39.24
N VAL A 40 29.55 -57.16 -37.95
CA VAL A 40 30.45 -56.74 -36.89
C VAL A 40 30.93 -57.94 -36.08
N VAL A 41 32.14 -57.82 -35.61
CA VAL A 41 32.74 -58.76 -34.66
C VAL A 41 32.80 -58.06 -33.31
N LYS A 42 32.38 -58.74 -32.27
CA LYS A 42 32.56 -58.39 -30.87
C LYS A 42 33.54 -59.35 -30.25
N GLU A 43 34.79 -58.94 -30.05
CA GLU A 43 35.87 -59.80 -29.56
C GLU A 43 36.21 -59.46 -28.11
N LYS A 44 36.23 -60.48 -27.23
CA LYS A 44 36.63 -60.33 -25.84
C LYS A 44 37.49 -61.54 -25.45
N ARG A 45 38.74 -61.33 -25.04
CA ARG A 45 39.67 -62.33 -24.61
C ARG A 45 39.82 -63.49 -25.63
N GLY A 46 39.90 -63.16 -26.94
CA GLY A 46 40.05 -64.14 -28.04
C GLY A 46 38.77 -64.86 -28.45
N THR A 47 37.66 -64.65 -27.77
CA THR A 47 36.36 -65.20 -28.17
C THR A 47 35.64 -64.19 -29.06
N ARG A 48 35.36 -64.59 -30.30
CA ARG A 48 34.71 -63.77 -31.33
C ARG A 48 33.22 -64.10 -31.41
N LYS A 49 32.36 -63.09 -31.37
CA LYS A 49 30.92 -63.17 -31.66
C LYS A 49 30.64 -62.37 -32.92
N TYR A 50 30.17 -63.08 -33.96
CA TYR A 50 29.80 -62.45 -35.22
C TYR A 50 28.32 -62.05 -35.21
N GLN A 51 28.04 -60.90 -35.72
CA GLN A 51 26.69 -60.42 -35.83
C GLN A 51 26.49 -59.63 -37.13
N GLN A 52 25.47 -60.00 -37.89
CA GLN A 52 24.99 -59.15 -38.97
C GLN A 52 24.24 -57.95 -38.34
N MET A 53 24.47 -56.73 -38.85
CA MET A 53 23.75 -55.54 -38.40
C MET A 53 22.28 -55.62 -38.81
N SER A 54 21.43 -55.19 -37.96
CA SER A 54 19.98 -55.14 -38.17
C SER A 54 19.39 -53.94 -37.54
N VAL A 55 18.38 -53.39 -38.17
CA VAL A 55 17.55 -52.32 -37.57
C VAL A 55 16.71 -52.95 -36.47
N THR A 56 16.75 -52.36 -35.31
CA THR A 56 15.96 -52.76 -34.14
C THR A 56 14.87 -51.73 -33.86
N VAL A 57 13.65 -52.18 -33.63
CA VAL A 57 12.50 -51.34 -33.39
C VAL A 57 11.72 -51.79 -32.17
N ARG A 58 11.05 -50.84 -31.58
CA ARG A 58 9.98 -51.09 -30.62
C ARG A 58 8.71 -51.48 -31.39
N ASN A 59 8.08 -52.56 -31.01
CA ASN A 59 7.01 -53.14 -31.84
C ASN A 59 5.69 -52.31 -31.80
N SER A 60 5.41 -51.63 -30.68
CA SER A 60 4.18 -50.87 -30.53
C SER A 60 4.01 -49.73 -31.56
N ASP A 61 5.08 -49.01 -31.87
CA ASP A 61 5.07 -47.82 -32.73
C ASP A 61 6.16 -47.82 -33.81
N LYS A 62 6.91 -48.89 -33.90
CA LYS A 62 8.02 -49.05 -34.85
C LYS A 62 9.14 -48.00 -34.71
N GLN A 63 9.24 -47.37 -33.55
CA GLN A 63 10.35 -46.44 -33.28
C GLN A 63 11.68 -47.19 -33.24
N PHE A 64 12.71 -46.60 -33.80
CA PHE A 64 14.06 -47.13 -33.80
C PHE A 64 14.68 -47.10 -32.40
N VAL A 65 15.32 -48.19 -32.03
CA VAL A 65 16.07 -48.31 -30.79
C VAL A 65 17.47 -48.84 -31.05
N TYR A 66 18.41 -48.43 -30.22
CA TYR A 66 19.82 -48.81 -30.35
C TYR A 66 20.25 -49.66 -29.16
N CYS A 67 21.02 -50.69 -29.45
CA CYS A 67 21.60 -51.55 -28.44
C CYS A 67 22.64 -50.79 -27.60
N VAL A 68 22.52 -50.86 -26.28
CA VAL A 68 23.47 -50.28 -25.31
C VAL A 68 24.22 -51.33 -24.49
N GLU A 69 24.01 -52.61 -24.79
CA GLU A 69 24.73 -53.75 -24.17
C GLU A 69 25.27 -54.69 -25.23
N PRO A 70 26.38 -54.35 -25.87
CA PRO A 70 26.97 -55.20 -26.88
C PRO A 70 27.38 -56.55 -26.27
N GLY A 71 26.98 -57.67 -26.92
CA GLY A 71 27.26 -59.00 -26.43
C GLY A 71 26.12 -59.76 -25.78
N THR A 72 25.05 -59.04 -25.39
CA THR A 72 23.80 -59.62 -24.90
C THR A 72 22.80 -59.72 -26.06
N PRO A 73 22.18 -60.87 -26.32
CA PRO A 73 21.25 -61.05 -27.46
C PRO A 73 19.85 -60.48 -27.07
N ILE A 74 19.13 -59.96 -28.07
CA ILE A 74 17.71 -59.66 -27.96
C ILE A 74 16.93 -60.97 -27.88
N LYS A 75 16.14 -61.17 -26.83
CA LYS A 75 15.26 -62.33 -26.67
C LYS A 75 13.84 -61.98 -27.10
N LYS A 76 13.26 -62.78 -27.92
CA LYS A 76 11.87 -62.62 -28.36
C LYS A 76 10.91 -62.79 -27.17
N ASN A 77 9.79 -62.06 -27.20
CA ASN A 77 8.70 -62.15 -26.23
C ASN A 77 9.03 -61.67 -24.80
N ASN A 78 10.10 -60.95 -24.59
CA ASN A 78 10.41 -60.35 -23.31
C ASN A 78 9.65 -59.03 -23.13
N VAL A 79 9.31 -58.69 -21.89
CA VAL A 79 8.68 -57.41 -21.52
C VAL A 79 9.77 -56.46 -21.10
N TYR A 80 9.84 -55.31 -21.74
CA TYR A 80 10.76 -54.25 -21.40
C TYR A 80 10.05 -53.17 -20.57
N VAL A 81 10.77 -52.63 -19.63
CA VAL A 81 10.33 -51.47 -18.83
C VAL A 81 11.15 -50.28 -19.27
N GLY A 82 10.46 -49.19 -19.65
CA GLY A 82 11.11 -47.93 -20.00
C GLY A 82 11.49 -47.14 -18.76
N SER A 83 12.67 -46.56 -18.74
CA SER A 83 13.16 -45.65 -17.70
C SER A 83 13.85 -44.46 -18.33
N ASP A 84 13.77 -43.32 -17.71
CA ASP A 84 14.56 -42.15 -18.09
C ASP A 84 16.04 -42.34 -17.73
N PHE A 85 16.89 -41.45 -18.25
CA PHE A 85 18.33 -41.54 -18.08
C PHE A 85 18.84 -41.43 -16.63
N ASN A 86 18.06 -40.85 -15.73
CA ASN A 86 18.45 -40.64 -14.33
C ASN A 86 18.45 -41.96 -13.52
N GLN A 87 17.85 -43.01 -14.06
CA GLN A 87 17.80 -44.34 -13.46
C GLN A 87 18.61 -45.35 -14.29
N ALA A 88 19.73 -44.91 -14.91
CA ALA A 88 20.49 -45.69 -15.85
C ALA A 88 20.89 -47.06 -15.28
N TYR A 89 20.39 -48.10 -15.89
CA TYR A 89 20.73 -49.51 -15.62
C TYR A 89 22.09 -49.91 -16.16
N ILE A 90 22.82 -49.01 -16.83
CA ILE A 90 24.16 -49.23 -17.32
C ILE A 90 25.14 -48.66 -16.32
N ALA A 91 25.72 -49.54 -15.51
CA ALA A 91 26.71 -49.15 -14.52
C ALA A 91 27.94 -48.52 -15.18
N ASN A 92 28.43 -47.44 -14.58
CA ASN A 92 29.66 -46.74 -14.89
C ASN A 92 29.69 -45.84 -16.14
N MET A 93 28.56 -45.41 -16.68
CA MET A 93 28.55 -44.32 -17.68
C MET A 93 28.49 -42.95 -16.98
N THR A 94 29.32 -42.04 -17.47
CA THR A 94 29.31 -40.64 -17.07
C THR A 94 28.18 -39.87 -17.76
N GLU A 95 27.78 -38.70 -17.20
CA GLU A 95 26.79 -37.82 -17.86
C GLU A 95 27.24 -37.41 -19.28
N GLU A 96 28.53 -37.19 -19.46
CA GLU A 96 29.13 -36.81 -20.76
C GLU A 96 29.00 -37.95 -21.80
N GLU A 97 29.24 -39.22 -21.40
CA GLU A 97 29.05 -40.38 -22.26
C GLU A 97 27.58 -40.58 -22.64
N TRP A 98 26.66 -40.38 -21.70
CA TRP A 98 25.23 -40.41 -21.98
C TRP A 98 24.82 -39.34 -22.98
N GLU A 99 25.28 -38.08 -22.77
CA GLU A 99 25.05 -36.98 -23.71
C GLU A 99 25.58 -37.32 -25.09
N LYS A 100 26.80 -37.89 -25.17
CA LYS A 100 27.44 -38.25 -26.41
C LYS A 100 26.66 -39.30 -27.21
N ILE A 101 26.19 -40.39 -26.57
CA ILE A 101 25.40 -41.41 -27.30
C ILE A 101 24.02 -40.87 -27.71
N SER A 102 23.43 -39.98 -26.92
CA SER A 102 22.17 -39.33 -27.29
C SER A 102 22.33 -38.44 -28.51
N LEU A 103 23.41 -37.66 -28.58
CA LEU A 103 23.72 -36.83 -29.75
C LEU A 103 24.10 -37.67 -30.97
N ILE A 104 24.85 -38.78 -30.82
CA ILE A 104 25.11 -39.73 -31.88
C ILE A 104 23.79 -40.29 -32.43
N ALA A 105 22.87 -40.70 -31.55
CA ALA A 105 21.57 -41.20 -31.96
C ALA A 105 20.69 -40.11 -32.60
N TYR A 106 20.82 -38.86 -32.13
CA TYR A 106 20.11 -37.69 -32.68
C TYR A 106 20.57 -37.41 -34.13
N TYR A 107 21.88 -37.28 -34.34
CA TYR A 107 22.45 -36.96 -35.64
C TYR A 107 22.63 -38.20 -36.56
N GLY A 108 22.42 -39.37 -36.03
CA GLY A 108 22.53 -40.64 -36.75
C GLY A 108 21.36 -40.93 -37.69
N TYR A 109 20.93 -42.18 -37.72
CA TYR A 109 19.86 -42.63 -38.61
C TYR A 109 18.56 -41.82 -38.45
N GLY A 110 18.04 -41.39 -39.62
CA GLY A 110 16.83 -40.58 -39.70
C GLY A 110 17.05 -39.08 -39.42
N TYR A 111 18.29 -38.61 -39.25
CA TYR A 111 18.58 -37.18 -39.25
C TYR A 111 18.48 -36.60 -40.66
N PHE A 112 17.83 -35.46 -40.78
CA PHE A 112 17.64 -34.78 -42.05
C PHE A 112 17.58 -33.26 -41.81
N ASP A 113 18.39 -32.52 -42.56
CA ASP A 113 18.33 -31.08 -42.68
C ASP A 113 18.57 -30.64 -44.14
N SER A 114 18.76 -29.36 -44.40
CA SER A 114 18.97 -28.83 -45.77
C SER A 114 20.27 -29.31 -46.43
N LYS A 115 21.22 -29.88 -45.68
CA LYS A 115 22.57 -30.27 -46.14
C LYS A 115 22.91 -31.73 -45.87
N VAL A 116 22.20 -32.37 -44.96
CA VAL A 116 22.51 -33.70 -44.45
C VAL A 116 21.28 -34.58 -44.58
N ASN A 117 21.50 -35.82 -45.06
CA ASN A 117 20.45 -36.81 -45.22
C ASN A 117 20.94 -38.20 -44.75
N HIS A 118 20.53 -38.58 -43.54
CA HIS A 118 20.87 -39.85 -42.91
C HIS A 118 19.72 -40.85 -42.92
N THR A 119 18.89 -40.86 -43.95
CA THR A 119 17.72 -41.76 -44.07
C THR A 119 18.03 -43.15 -44.63
N ASP A 120 19.20 -43.35 -45.23
CA ASP A 120 19.63 -44.64 -45.69
C ASP A 120 19.99 -45.58 -44.52
N LEU A 121 19.71 -46.87 -44.68
CA LEU A 121 19.96 -47.88 -43.64
C LEU A 121 21.44 -48.00 -43.22
N LYS A 122 22.40 -47.66 -44.09
CA LYS A 122 23.82 -47.60 -43.70
C LYS A 122 24.02 -46.71 -42.43
N TRP A 123 23.26 -45.62 -42.32
CA TRP A 123 23.36 -44.72 -41.19
C TRP A 123 22.90 -45.34 -39.86
N TYR A 124 21.98 -46.32 -39.92
CA TYR A 124 21.66 -47.09 -38.72
C TYR A 124 22.85 -47.92 -38.23
N SER A 125 23.55 -48.59 -39.14
CA SER A 125 24.79 -49.36 -38.83
C SER A 125 25.87 -48.47 -38.24
N VAL A 126 26.08 -47.29 -38.83
CA VAL A 126 27.04 -46.29 -38.34
C VAL A 126 26.67 -45.82 -36.97
N THR A 127 25.43 -45.39 -36.77
CA THR A 127 24.93 -44.89 -35.46
C THR A 127 25.08 -45.96 -34.38
N GLN A 128 24.64 -47.20 -34.67
CA GLN A 128 24.74 -48.28 -33.71
C GLN A 128 26.20 -48.62 -33.37
N PHE A 129 27.06 -48.63 -34.35
CA PHE A 129 28.50 -48.87 -34.19
C PHE A 129 29.12 -47.76 -33.30
N MET A 130 28.85 -46.50 -33.57
CA MET A 130 29.36 -45.37 -32.79
C MET A 130 28.87 -45.40 -31.33
N ILE A 131 27.60 -45.75 -31.09
CA ILE A 131 27.08 -45.95 -29.74
C ILE A 131 27.87 -47.01 -28.99
N TRP A 132 28.15 -48.14 -29.64
CA TRP A 132 28.96 -49.20 -29.02
C TRP A 132 30.39 -48.79 -28.74
N GLN A 133 30.97 -47.84 -29.47
CA GLN A 133 32.31 -47.33 -29.15
C GLN A 133 32.35 -46.47 -27.88
N VAL A 134 31.21 -45.98 -27.41
CA VAL A 134 31.09 -45.11 -26.22
C VAL A 134 30.67 -45.90 -24.97
N VAL A 135 29.69 -46.81 -25.11
CA VAL A 135 29.18 -47.58 -23.96
C VAL A 135 30.25 -48.52 -23.39
N PRO A 136 30.42 -48.60 -22.05
CA PRO A 136 31.41 -49.48 -21.44
C PRO A 136 30.98 -50.94 -21.54
N HIS A 137 31.80 -51.80 -22.19
CA HIS A 137 31.49 -53.21 -22.40
C HIS A 137 32.69 -54.16 -22.39
N GLY A 138 33.89 -53.67 -22.56
CA GLY A 138 35.13 -54.48 -22.61
C GLY A 138 35.23 -55.41 -23.81
N TYR A 139 34.55 -55.14 -24.92
CA TYR A 139 34.70 -55.77 -26.19
C TYR A 139 35.51 -54.88 -27.15
N ASP A 140 36.37 -55.47 -28.02
CA ASP A 140 36.81 -54.83 -29.28
C ASP A 140 35.73 -55.09 -30.34
N ILE A 141 35.13 -53.98 -30.85
CA ILE A 141 34.03 -54.03 -31.82
C ILE A 141 34.52 -53.41 -33.13
N TYR A 142 34.46 -54.18 -34.22
CA TYR A 142 34.90 -53.72 -35.51
C TYR A 142 34.05 -54.31 -36.64
N PHE A 143 34.02 -53.65 -37.79
CA PHE A 143 33.37 -54.14 -38.97
C PHE A 143 34.22 -55.26 -39.61
N THR A 144 33.55 -56.19 -40.26
CA THR A 144 34.15 -57.26 -41.03
C THR A 144 33.49 -57.39 -42.43
N ASP A 145 34.21 -57.87 -43.42
CA ASP A 145 33.70 -58.00 -44.79
C ASP A 145 32.70 -59.16 -44.94
N LYS A 146 32.84 -60.15 -44.10
CA LYS A 146 32.00 -61.35 -44.06
C LYS A 146 32.04 -61.96 -42.66
N LEU A 147 31.43 -63.11 -42.53
CA LEU A 147 31.50 -63.91 -41.31
C LEU A 147 32.90 -64.57 -41.09
N ASP A 148 33.92 -64.25 -41.90
CA ASP A 148 35.28 -64.70 -41.73
C ASP A 148 36.10 -63.94 -40.68
N GLY A 149 35.60 -62.79 -40.22
CA GLY A 149 36.12 -62.04 -39.09
C GLY A 149 37.35 -61.17 -39.40
N LYS A 150 37.70 -60.90 -40.64
CA LYS A 150 38.73 -59.89 -40.94
C LYS A 150 38.25 -58.50 -40.63
N LYS A 151 39.05 -57.76 -39.87
CA LYS A 151 38.78 -56.34 -39.55
C LYS A 151 38.92 -55.51 -40.83
N ILE A 152 37.88 -54.74 -41.11
CA ILE A 152 37.87 -53.79 -42.22
C ILE A 152 37.56 -52.37 -41.69
N VAL A 153 38.09 -51.39 -42.42
CA VAL A 153 37.72 -49.97 -42.19
C VAL A 153 36.51 -49.70 -43.07
N LYS A 154 35.43 -49.30 -42.46
CA LYS A 154 34.16 -49.00 -43.12
C LYS A 154 33.51 -47.72 -42.51
N TYR A 155 32.84 -46.93 -43.34
CA TYR A 155 32.06 -45.75 -42.92
C TYR A 155 32.87 -44.64 -42.26
N THR A 156 34.12 -44.44 -42.65
CA THR A 156 35.00 -43.41 -42.05
C THR A 156 34.47 -42.02 -42.28
N GLU A 157 33.89 -41.74 -43.43
CA GLU A 157 33.32 -40.40 -43.73
C GLU A 157 32.03 -40.20 -42.99
N GLU A 158 31.13 -41.15 -42.95
CA GLU A 158 29.87 -41.10 -42.22
C GLU A 158 30.08 -40.93 -40.70
N ILE A 159 31.05 -41.65 -40.14
CA ILE A 159 31.44 -41.49 -38.73
C ILE A 159 31.92 -40.08 -38.47
N ARG A 160 32.79 -39.53 -39.32
CA ARG A 160 33.31 -38.16 -39.21
C ARG A 160 32.19 -37.16 -39.32
N GLU A 161 31.23 -37.32 -40.22
CA GLU A 161 30.10 -36.45 -40.41
C GLU A 161 29.25 -36.37 -39.13
N ILE A 162 28.91 -37.50 -38.50
CA ILE A 162 28.20 -37.52 -37.23
C ILE A 162 29.03 -36.87 -36.11
N GLU A 163 30.34 -37.17 -36.03
CA GLU A 163 31.23 -36.56 -35.03
C GLU A 163 31.29 -35.04 -35.16
N ASP A 164 31.36 -34.52 -36.38
CA ASP A 164 31.39 -33.07 -36.62
C ASP A 164 30.06 -32.39 -36.29
N LEU A 165 28.94 -33.06 -36.57
CA LEU A 165 27.61 -32.58 -36.13
C LEU A 165 27.48 -32.57 -34.60
N VAL A 166 27.96 -33.60 -33.91
CA VAL A 166 27.99 -33.67 -32.45
C VAL A 166 28.87 -32.57 -31.86
N LYS A 167 30.07 -32.37 -32.40
CA LYS A 167 30.96 -31.27 -31.98
C LYS A 167 30.34 -29.90 -32.20
N LYS A 168 29.66 -29.71 -33.33
CA LYS A 168 28.97 -28.47 -33.67
C LYS A 168 27.77 -28.25 -32.76
N HIS A 169 27.06 -29.33 -32.36
CA HIS A 169 25.93 -29.24 -31.46
C HIS A 169 26.26 -28.49 -30.16
N ASN A 170 27.38 -28.82 -29.53
CA ASN A 170 27.81 -28.26 -28.25
C ASN A 170 28.47 -26.88 -28.35
N LYS A 171 28.70 -26.36 -29.59
CA LYS A 171 29.19 -25.00 -29.76
C LYS A 171 28.08 -23.98 -29.42
N ILE A 172 28.40 -23.05 -28.52
CA ILE A 172 27.55 -21.89 -28.23
C ILE A 172 28.01 -20.68 -29.06
N PRO A 173 27.15 -19.72 -29.36
CA PRO A 173 27.57 -18.44 -29.93
C PRO A 173 28.70 -17.82 -29.12
N ASN A 174 29.72 -17.26 -29.81
CA ASN A 174 30.95 -16.78 -29.14
C ASN A 174 30.75 -15.62 -28.16
N PHE A 175 29.58 -15.01 -28.15
CA PHE A 175 29.16 -13.97 -27.20
C PHE A 175 28.33 -14.54 -26.05
N GLY A 176 27.99 -15.82 -26.03
CA GLY A 176 27.32 -16.48 -24.91
C GLY A 176 28.16 -16.42 -23.62
N LYS A 177 27.50 -16.30 -22.46
CA LYS A 177 28.11 -16.14 -21.14
C LYS A 177 28.94 -14.85 -20.96
N LYS A 178 28.77 -13.85 -21.83
CA LYS A 178 29.46 -12.56 -21.76
C LYS A 178 28.51 -11.43 -21.36
N THR A 179 29.09 -10.41 -20.76
CA THR A 179 28.39 -9.17 -20.39
C THR A 179 28.85 -8.06 -21.34
N PHE A 180 27.89 -7.28 -21.83
CA PHE A 180 28.12 -6.13 -22.70
C PHE A 180 27.54 -4.88 -22.05
N LYS A 181 28.24 -3.76 -22.21
CA LYS A 181 27.77 -2.43 -21.80
C LYS A 181 27.43 -1.62 -23.04
N ILE A 182 26.26 -0.98 -23.05
CA ILE A 182 25.78 -0.14 -24.14
C ILE A 182 25.06 1.08 -23.56
N SER A 183 25.20 2.22 -24.25
CA SER A 183 24.39 3.40 -23.92
C SER A 183 23.01 3.30 -24.55
N LEU A 184 22.02 3.84 -23.90
CA LEU A 184 20.69 3.91 -24.47
C LEU A 184 20.69 4.77 -25.74
N GLY A 185 19.94 4.32 -26.75
CA GLY A 185 19.92 4.94 -28.08
C GLY A 185 20.93 4.32 -29.06
N ASP A 186 21.92 3.58 -28.54
CA ASP A 186 22.87 2.86 -29.37
C ASP A 186 22.34 1.48 -29.77
N GLN A 187 22.84 0.95 -30.88
CA GLN A 187 22.59 -0.40 -31.33
C GLN A 187 23.82 -1.28 -31.06
N LEU A 188 23.64 -2.42 -30.40
CA LEU A 188 24.70 -3.41 -30.22
C LEU A 188 24.56 -4.52 -31.27
N LYS A 189 25.59 -4.68 -32.12
CA LYS A 189 25.72 -5.79 -33.06
C LYS A 189 26.80 -6.73 -32.57
N LEU A 190 26.43 -8.01 -32.40
CA LEU A 190 27.33 -9.09 -31.97
C LEU A 190 27.46 -10.13 -33.09
N ASP A 191 28.60 -10.18 -33.75
CA ASP A 191 28.88 -11.18 -34.80
C ASP A 191 29.26 -12.52 -34.17
N ASP A 192 28.60 -13.60 -34.59
CA ASP A 192 28.92 -14.96 -34.14
C ASP A 192 30.05 -15.59 -34.94
N LYS A 193 31.27 -15.56 -34.40
CA LYS A 193 32.46 -16.18 -34.99
C LYS A 193 32.37 -17.70 -35.04
N ASN A 194 31.49 -18.33 -34.27
CA ASN A 194 31.26 -19.76 -34.25
C ASN A 194 30.28 -20.22 -35.33
N LEU A 195 29.60 -19.29 -36.01
CA LEU A 195 28.66 -19.52 -37.10
C LEU A 195 27.49 -20.46 -36.72
N VAL A 196 27.03 -20.38 -35.46
CA VAL A 196 25.97 -21.27 -34.96
C VAL A 196 24.69 -20.54 -34.55
N ILE A 197 24.67 -19.20 -34.50
CA ILE A 197 23.53 -18.43 -34.02
C ILE A 197 22.22 -18.69 -34.78
N SER A 198 22.30 -19.09 -36.03
CA SER A 198 21.13 -19.45 -36.84
C SER A 198 20.33 -20.63 -36.25
N GLU A 199 21.01 -21.53 -35.51
CA GLU A 199 20.44 -22.72 -34.88
C GLU A 199 19.86 -22.46 -33.48
N TRP A 200 19.89 -21.20 -33.01
CA TRP A 200 19.48 -20.83 -31.66
C TRP A 200 18.27 -19.91 -31.69
N ASP A 201 17.29 -20.23 -30.88
CA ASP A 201 16.13 -19.33 -30.64
C ASP A 201 16.45 -18.33 -29.57
N ILE A 202 15.92 -17.13 -29.75
CA ILE A 202 16.03 -16.03 -28.77
C ILE A 202 14.84 -16.12 -27.84
N ASN A 203 15.11 -16.32 -26.55
CA ASN A 203 14.12 -16.16 -25.50
C ASN A 203 14.50 -14.89 -24.70
N ASN A 204 13.82 -13.80 -25.01
CA ASN A 204 13.99 -12.54 -24.34
C ASN A 204 12.67 -12.19 -23.65
N ASP A 205 12.64 -12.28 -22.32
CA ASP A 205 11.45 -12.04 -21.50
C ASP A 205 11.17 -10.54 -21.26
N SER A 206 12.10 -9.66 -21.70
CA SER A 206 11.97 -8.22 -21.51
C SER A 206 11.53 -7.50 -22.79
N SER A 207 10.45 -6.73 -22.70
CA SER A 207 10.03 -5.80 -23.76
C SER A 207 10.94 -4.55 -23.87
N SER A 208 11.81 -4.35 -22.89
CA SER A 208 12.70 -3.18 -22.82
C SER A 208 13.94 -3.29 -23.71
N ILE A 209 14.19 -4.45 -24.26
CA ILE A 209 15.21 -4.65 -25.29
C ILE A 209 14.64 -5.46 -26.45
N VAL A 210 14.86 -4.98 -27.65
CA VAL A 210 14.52 -5.73 -28.88
C VAL A 210 15.75 -6.46 -29.38
N VAL A 211 15.66 -7.79 -29.41
CA VAL A 211 16.76 -8.65 -29.85
C VAL A 211 16.34 -9.37 -31.13
N LYS A 212 17.14 -9.27 -32.19
CA LYS A 212 16.87 -9.89 -33.48
C LYS A 212 18.12 -10.59 -34.01
N LYS A 213 17.92 -11.70 -34.77
CA LYS A 213 18.97 -12.31 -35.60
C LYS A 213 19.06 -11.56 -36.93
N ASP A 214 20.27 -11.30 -37.37
CA ASP A 214 20.59 -10.79 -38.70
C ASP A 214 21.74 -11.62 -39.27
N ASN A 215 21.40 -12.55 -40.17
CA ASN A 215 22.33 -13.56 -40.71
C ASN A 215 23.10 -14.28 -39.57
N ASN A 216 24.36 -13.93 -39.39
CA ASN A 216 25.25 -14.53 -38.40
C ASN A 216 25.54 -13.59 -37.22
N SER A 217 24.65 -12.62 -36.97
CA SER A 217 24.80 -11.61 -35.92
C SER A 217 23.57 -11.56 -35.07
N LEU A 218 23.75 -11.05 -33.83
CA LEU A 218 22.68 -10.68 -32.93
C LEU A 218 22.64 -9.16 -32.84
N ILE A 219 21.49 -8.57 -33.14
CA ILE A 219 21.26 -7.13 -33.05
C ILE A 219 20.40 -6.85 -31.83
N ILE A 220 20.85 -5.93 -30.98
CA ILE A 220 20.20 -5.58 -29.73
C ILE A 220 19.94 -4.08 -29.70
N ASN A 221 18.68 -3.70 -29.54
CA ASN A 221 18.22 -2.30 -29.43
C ASN A 221 17.50 -2.12 -28.10
N PRO A 222 18.14 -1.51 -27.11
CA PRO A 222 17.51 -1.21 -25.84
C PRO A 222 16.60 0.01 -25.93
N SER A 223 15.47 -0.04 -25.22
CA SER A 223 14.55 1.10 -25.03
C SER A 223 14.58 1.67 -23.61
N MET A 224 15.26 0.98 -22.68
CA MET A 224 15.33 1.39 -21.27
C MET A 224 16.70 1.04 -20.69
N ILE A 225 17.12 1.83 -19.71
CA ILE A 225 18.31 1.49 -18.90
C ILE A 225 18.02 0.24 -18.09
N GLY A 226 19.04 -0.57 -17.90
CA GLY A 226 18.85 -1.77 -17.08
C GLY A 226 19.89 -2.84 -17.33
N LYS A 227 19.87 -3.90 -16.52
CA LYS A 227 20.58 -5.15 -16.77
C LYS A 227 19.61 -6.15 -17.35
N TYR A 228 19.91 -6.58 -18.54
CA TYR A 228 19.07 -7.50 -19.28
C TYR A 228 19.80 -8.80 -19.51
N LYS A 229 19.08 -9.89 -19.37
CA LYS A 229 19.59 -11.23 -19.64
C LYS A 229 18.88 -11.78 -20.86
N VAL A 230 19.63 -11.97 -21.93
CA VAL A 230 19.13 -12.61 -23.13
C VAL A 230 19.47 -14.09 -23.08
N LYS A 231 18.48 -14.94 -23.06
CA LYS A 231 18.63 -16.39 -23.10
C LYS A 231 18.56 -16.86 -24.55
N LEU A 232 19.55 -17.61 -24.95
CA LEU A 232 19.59 -18.31 -26.25
C LEU A 232 19.38 -19.80 -25.99
N ILE A 233 18.51 -20.42 -26.77
CA ILE A 233 18.12 -21.81 -26.62
C ILE A 233 18.33 -22.46 -27.96
N LYS A 234 19.10 -23.56 -28.01
CA LYS A 234 19.29 -24.30 -29.25
C LYS A 234 17.99 -24.98 -29.65
N ASN A 235 17.61 -24.80 -30.91
CA ASN A 235 16.41 -25.43 -31.46
C ASN A 235 16.71 -26.88 -31.84
N ASP A 236 16.11 -27.84 -31.13
CA ASP A 236 16.22 -29.27 -31.36
C ASP A 236 14.83 -29.83 -31.67
N GLU A 237 14.42 -29.79 -32.94
CA GLU A 237 13.04 -30.11 -33.33
C GLU A 237 12.79 -31.64 -33.50
N LYS A 238 13.84 -32.44 -33.71
CA LYS A 238 13.69 -33.87 -34.04
C LYS A 238 13.01 -34.70 -32.95
N TYR A 239 13.28 -34.40 -31.69
CA TYR A 239 12.70 -35.14 -30.58
C TYR A 239 12.06 -34.19 -29.55
N THR A 240 10.83 -34.50 -29.12
CA THR A 240 10.11 -33.74 -28.10
C THR A 240 10.25 -34.30 -26.69
N SER A 241 10.72 -35.57 -26.59
CA SER A 241 10.87 -36.30 -25.34
C SER A 241 12.32 -36.68 -25.07
N PRO A 242 12.72 -36.87 -23.80
CA PRO A 242 14.06 -37.36 -23.45
C PRO A 242 14.30 -38.78 -24.01
N PRO A 243 15.57 -39.18 -24.11
CA PRO A 243 15.90 -40.57 -24.45
C PRO A 243 15.39 -41.52 -23.36
N ILE A 244 14.99 -42.71 -23.78
CA ILE A 244 14.46 -43.75 -22.88
C ILE A 244 15.30 -45.00 -23.03
N ILE A 245 15.70 -45.58 -21.89
CA ILE A 245 16.29 -46.91 -21.83
C ILE A 245 15.19 -47.93 -21.59
N TYR A 246 15.10 -48.91 -22.45
CA TYR A 246 14.25 -50.09 -22.26
C TYR A 246 15.08 -51.21 -21.67
N TYR A 247 14.69 -51.60 -20.48
CA TYR A 247 15.40 -52.58 -19.67
C TYR A 247 14.63 -53.89 -19.57
N ASP A 248 15.39 -54.99 -19.69
CA ASP A 248 14.97 -56.34 -19.34
C ASP A 248 16.14 -57.15 -18.78
N SER A 249 16.03 -57.70 -17.57
CA SER A 249 17.08 -58.49 -16.91
C SER A 249 17.52 -59.74 -17.66
N LYS A 250 16.75 -60.21 -18.67
CA LYS A 250 17.00 -61.43 -19.45
C LYS A 250 17.33 -61.17 -20.90
N SER A 251 17.29 -59.94 -21.37
CA SER A 251 17.50 -59.52 -22.73
C SER A 251 18.41 -58.29 -22.78
N GLN A 252 18.87 -57.95 -23.98
CA GLN A 252 19.68 -56.77 -24.21
C GLN A 252 18.94 -55.49 -23.92
N ASN A 253 19.54 -54.59 -23.14
CA ASN A 253 19.01 -53.24 -22.97
C ASN A 253 19.18 -52.41 -24.24
N VAL A 254 18.17 -51.61 -24.57
CA VAL A 254 18.15 -50.77 -25.74
C VAL A 254 17.74 -49.33 -25.40
N MET A 255 18.22 -48.40 -26.19
CA MET A 255 17.93 -46.98 -26.06
C MET A 255 17.08 -46.49 -27.22
N ARG A 256 15.96 -45.80 -26.92
CA ARG A 256 15.29 -44.93 -27.87
C ARG A 256 15.99 -43.57 -27.87
N ALA A 257 16.34 -43.05 -29.02
CA ALA A 257 16.86 -41.70 -29.14
C ALA A 257 15.82 -40.65 -28.67
N GLY A 258 16.30 -39.55 -28.14
CA GLY A 258 15.48 -38.48 -27.65
C GLY A 258 16.28 -37.21 -27.37
N LYS A 259 15.58 -36.17 -26.94
CA LYS A 259 16.20 -34.91 -26.53
C LYS A 259 16.78 -35.09 -25.12
N PHE A 260 18.09 -35.12 -25.02
CA PHE A 260 18.75 -35.37 -23.75
C PHE A 260 18.78 -34.11 -22.87
N LYS A 261 19.41 -33.06 -23.34
CA LYS A 261 19.52 -31.78 -22.62
C LYS A 261 19.46 -30.65 -23.62
N GLN A 262 18.51 -29.76 -23.42
CA GLN A 262 18.43 -28.59 -24.27
C GLN A 262 19.58 -27.63 -23.95
N LEU A 263 20.41 -27.34 -24.91
CA LEU A 263 21.48 -26.38 -24.77
C LEU A 263 20.89 -24.97 -24.65
N SER A 264 21.34 -24.26 -23.64
CA SER A 264 21.03 -22.85 -23.46
C SER A 264 22.27 -22.08 -23.04
N THR A 265 22.33 -20.84 -23.43
CA THR A 265 23.33 -19.88 -22.97
C THR A 265 22.68 -18.53 -22.75
N ASN A 266 23.30 -17.70 -21.93
CA ASN A 266 22.82 -16.35 -21.67
C ASN A 266 23.92 -15.36 -22.05
N LEU A 267 23.50 -14.17 -22.40
CA LEU A 267 24.36 -12.98 -22.39
C LEU A 267 23.70 -11.88 -21.57
N GLU A 268 24.50 -11.04 -20.97
CA GLU A 268 24.03 -9.93 -20.16
C GLU A 268 24.29 -8.61 -20.87
N ILE A 269 23.29 -7.73 -20.89
CA ILE A 269 23.37 -6.42 -21.51
C ILE A 269 23.13 -5.37 -20.44
N ASN A 270 24.14 -4.58 -20.14
CA ASN A 270 24.07 -3.43 -19.23
C ASN A 270 23.82 -2.17 -20.04
N VAL A 271 22.61 -1.68 -20.01
CA VAL A 271 22.23 -0.41 -20.64
C VAL A 271 22.33 0.70 -19.60
N VAL A 272 23.10 1.72 -19.87
CA VAL A 272 23.44 2.80 -18.92
C VAL A 272 22.99 4.15 -19.42
N GLY A 273 22.73 5.10 -18.49
CA GLY A 273 22.60 6.52 -18.78
C GLY A 273 21.23 7.16 -18.65
N ALA A 274 20.56 7.13 -17.48
CA ALA A 274 19.38 7.97 -17.20
C ALA A 274 19.73 9.13 -16.26
N LYS A 275 19.11 10.29 -16.48
CA LYS A 275 19.10 11.39 -15.53
C LYS A 275 18.03 11.14 -14.47
N LEU A 276 18.26 11.62 -13.27
CA LEU A 276 17.23 11.66 -12.22
C LEU A 276 16.46 12.97 -12.34
N LYS A 277 15.15 12.89 -12.44
CA LYS A 277 14.21 13.99 -12.29
C LYS A 277 13.53 13.88 -10.93
N ILE A 278 13.65 14.93 -10.14
CA ILE A 278 12.99 15.04 -8.85
C ILE A 278 11.89 16.09 -8.99
N ASN A 279 10.65 15.70 -8.81
CA ASN A 279 9.52 16.60 -8.69
C ASN A 279 9.25 16.84 -7.21
N LYS A 280 9.31 18.06 -6.78
CA LYS A 280 8.87 18.45 -5.45
C LYS A 280 7.36 18.58 -5.47
N VAL A 281 6.65 17.72 -4.73
CA VAL A 281 5.19 17.65 -4.80
C VAL A 281 4.52 17.80 -3.43
N ASP A 282 3.33 18.36 -3.44
CA ASP A 282 2.45 18.39 -2.29
C ASP A 282 1.94 16.97 -1.97
N SER A 283 1.99 16.58 -0.72
CA SER A 283 1.66 15.22 -0.29
C SER A 283 0.18 14.86 -0.44
N GLU A 284 -0.72 15.86 -0.47
CA GLU A 284 -2.18 15.66 -0.60
C GLU A 284 -2.61 15.72 -2.06
N THR A 285 -2.23 16.77 -2.78
CA THR A 285 -2.68 17.03 -4.15
C THR A 285 -1.84 16.33 -5.20
N LYS A 286 -0.62 15.90 -4.85
CA LYS A 286 0.40 15.34 -5.75
C LYS A 286 0.85 16.29 -6.86
N GLN A 287 0.47 17.55 -6.77
CA GLN A 287 0.90 18.59 -7.71
C GLN A 287 2.28 19.12 -7.32
N ASN A 288 3.01 19.63 -8.30
CA ASN A 288 4.31 20.24 -8.05
C ASN A 288 4.17 21.45 -7.12
N ILE A 289 5.14 21.57 -6.21
CA ILE A 289 5.33 22.78 -5.39
C ILE A 289 6.25 23.71 -6.19
N PRO A 290 5.73 24.78 -6.83
CA PRO A 290 6.49 25.61 -7.74
C PRO A 290 7.37 26.61 -6.97
N ILE A 291 8.30 26.09 -6.18
CA ILE A 291 9.24 26.85 -5.37
C ILE A 291 10.66 26.56 -5.82
N LYS A 292 11.37 27.59 -6.25
CA LYS A 292 12.78 27.54 -6.61
C LYS A 292 13.68 27.46 -5.37
N GLY A 293 14.77 26.70 -5.49
CA GLY A 293 15.84 26.67 -4.50
C GLY A 293 15.63 25.69 -3.35
N ILE A 294 14.68 24.76 -3.46
CA ILE A 294 14.58 23.63 -2.52
C ILE A 294 15.76 22.70 -2.77
N LYS A 295 16.52 22.39 -1.72
CA LYS A 295 17.82 21.75 -1.80
C LYS A 295 17.75 20.27 -1.48
N PHE A 296 18.45 19.49 -2.30
CA PHE A 296 18.55 18.04 -2.16
C PHE A 296 20.00 17.58 -2.26
N LYS A 297 20.27 16.42 -1.63
CA LYS A 297 21.47 15.62 -1.85
C LYS A 297 21.10 14.23 -2.29
N ILE A 298 21.96 13.62 -3.10
CA ILE A 298 21.82 12.26 -3.60
C ILE A 298 23.03 11.47 -3.13
N LYS A 299 22.80 10.41 -2.36
CA LYS A 299 23.85 9.52 -1.86
C LYS A 299 23.81 8.20 -2.61
N ASN A 300 24.95 7.73 -3.07
CA ASN A 300 25.09 6.35 -3.53
C ASN A 300 25.33 5.45 -2.31
N LEU A 301 24.42 4.54 -2.03
CA LEU A 301 24.48 3.67 -0.86
C LEU A 301 25.49 2.53 -1.03
N ASP A 302 25.84 2.17 -2.26
CA ASP A 302 26.81 1.11 -2.52
C ASP A 302 28.25 1.58 -2.27
N THR A 303 28.53 2.90 -2.51
CA THR A 303 29.83 3.51 -2.25
C THR A 303 29.86 4.31 -0.95
N GLY A 304 28.72 4.71 -0.41
CA GLY A 304 28.58 5.58 0.75
C GLY A 304 28.82 7.06 0.47
N GLU A 305 29.08 7.45 -0.79
CA GLU A 305 29.42 8.81 -1.16
C GLU A 305 28.24 9.60 -1.71
N TYR A 306 28.24 10.93 -1.49
CA TYR A 306 27.32 11.83 -2.15
C TYR A 306 27.74 12.08 -3.60
N LEU A 307 26.78 12.03 -4.51
CA LEU A 307 27.02 12.31 -5.91
C LEU A 307 27.38 13.79 -6.10
N LYS A 308 28.42 14.06 -6.89
CA LYS A 308 28.91 15.42 -7.13
C LYS A 308 28.94 15.74 -8.63
N TYR A 309 28.54 16.93 -8.96
CA TYR A 309 28.74 17.49 -10.28
C TYR A 309 29.49 18.81 -10.17
N LYS A 310 30.65 18.93 -10.84
CA LYS A 310 31.55 20.10 -10.76
C LYS A 310 31.87 20.51 -9.30
N ASN A 311 32.16 19.51 -8.45
CA ASN A 311 32.45 19.63 -7.01
C ASN A 311 31.29 20.11 -6.12
N LYS A 312 30.04 20.14 -6.61
CA LYS A 312 28.84 20.44 -5.83
C LYS A 312 28.03 19.16 -5.63
N ASP A 313 27.56 18.95 -4.42
CA ASP A 313 26.71 17.81 -4.02
C ASP A 313 25.27 18.22 -3.65
N ILE A 314 24.95 19.50 -3.86
CA ILE A 314 23.62 20.07 -3.61
C ILE A 314 22.97 20.40 -4.96
N TYR A 315 21.74 19.98 -5.12
CA TYR A 315 20.88 20.21 -6.27
C TYR A 315 19.66 21.00 -5.84
N GLU A 316 19.27 22.01 -6.60
CA GLU A 316 18.19 22.93 -6.24
C GLU A 316 17.06 22.87 -7.27
N THR A 317 15.81 22.94 -6.80
CA THR A 317 14.64 23.02 -7.68
C THR A 317 14.63 24.32 -8.51
N ASP A 318 14.09 24.22 -9.71
CA ASP A 318 13.73 25.37 -10.56
C ASP A 318 12.41 26.02 -10.08
N GLU A 319 11.91 26.98 -10.88
CA GLU A 319 10.66 27.69 -10.59
C GLU A 319 9.42 26.80 -10.63
N ASN A 320 9.50 25.63 -11.24
CA ASN A 320 8.43 24.64 -11.30
C ASN A 320 8.52 23.59 -10.18
N GLY A 321 9.50 23.71 -9.27
CA GLY A 321 9.75 22.73 -8.22
C GLY A 321 10.42 21.46 -8.72
N VAL A 322 11.17 21.52 -9.82
CA VAL A 322 11.77 20.35 -10.49
C VAL A 322 13.29 20.44 -10.46
N ILE A 323 13.95 19.29 -10.28
CA ILE A 323 15.39 19.10 -10.50
C ILE A 323 15.55 18.04 -11.58
N ILE A 324 16.41 18.30 -12.57
CA ILE A 324 16.95 17.28 -13.46
C ILE A 324 18.46 17.23 -13.26
N THR A 325 18.99 16.06 -12.89
CA THR A 325 20.43 15.93 -12.66
C THR A 325 21.21 16.22 -13.95
N PRO A 326 22.32 16.96 -13.86
CA PRO A 326 23.17 17.23 -15.02
C PRO A 326 24.04 16.03 -15.43
N PHE A 327 23.85 14.88 -14.80
CA PHE A 327 24.57 13.63 -15.03
C PHE A 327 23.57 12.45 -15.00
N THR A 328 24.02 11.33 -15.53
CA THR A 328 23.24 10.08 -15.54
C THR A 328 23.62 9.21 -14.34
N LEU A 329 22.65 8.45 -13.83
CA LEU A 329 22.87 7.46 -12.76
C LEU A 329 23.11 6.09 -13.39
N ASP A 330 24.09 5.38 -12.85
CA ASP A 330 24.33 3.97 -13.15
C ASP A 330 23.43 3.07 -12.28
N TYR A 331 23.55 1.77 -12.48
CA TYR A 331 22.94 0.80 -11.55
C TYR A 331 23.46 0.97 -10.13
N GLY A 332 22.61 0.89 -9.17
CA GLY A 332 22.97 0.98 -7.77
C GLY A 332 21.80 1.28 -6.86
N ASN A 333 22.10 1.36 -5.58
CA ASN A 333 21.19 1.78 -4.53
C ASN A 333 21.49 3.23 -4.17
N TYR A 334 20.45 4.03 -4.09
CA TYR A 334 20.58 5.47 -3.87
C TYR A 334 19.66 5.92 -2.75
N GLU A 335 20.01 7.05 -2.17
CA GLU A 335 19.20 7.75 -1.18
C GLU A 335 19.13 9.23 -1.55
N LEU A 336 17.91 9.76 -1.59
CA LEU A 336 17.61 11.17 -1.80
C LEU A 336 17.19 11.78 -0.47
N GLU A 337 17.79 12.90 -0.10
CA GLU A 337 17.44 13.65 1.10
C GLU A 337 17.20 15.12 0.78
N GLU A 338 16.16 15.70 1.42
CA GLU A 338 15.91 17.13 1.40
C GLU A 338 16.71 17.80 2.51
N ILE A 339 17.42 18.88 2.19
CA ILE A 339 18.17 19.63 3.19
C ILE A 339 17.21 20.48 4.01
N ASP A 340 17.40 20.51 5.33
CA ASP A 340 16.63 21.35 6.24
C ASP A 340 16.72 22.82 5.85
N GLN A 341 15.59 23.38 5.45
CA GLN A 341 15.43 24.78 5.05
C GLN A 341 13.97 25.22 5.19
N VAL A 342 13.75 26.51 5.33
CA VAL A 342 12.40 27.08 5.35
C VAL A 342 11.78 27.01 3.95
N ILE A 343 10.65 26.32 3.82
CA ILE A 343 9.80 26.28 2.64
C ILE A 343 8.45 26.83 3.07
N ASN A 344 8.17 28.07 2.71
CA ASN A 344 6.99 28.78 3.20
C ASN A 344 5.69 28.01 2.89
N GLY A 345 4.92 27.71 3.92
CA GLY A 345 3.66 26.96 3.83
C GLY A 345 3.81 25.45 3.88
N TYR A 346 5.03 24.90 3.92
CA TYR A 346 5.29 23.46 3.95
C TYR A 346 6.17 23.04 5.13
N LEU A 347 6.01 21.79 5.54
CA LEU A 347 6.92 21.15 6.48
C LEU A 347 8.17 20.68 5.74
N TRP A 348 9.31 20.74 6.41
CA TRP A 348 10.49 20.02 5.97
C TRP A 348 10.25 18.50 6.10
N ASN A 349 10.51 17.78 5.02
CA ASN A 349 10.49 16.31 5.05
C ASN A 349 11.89 15.79 5.41
N LYS A 350 12.05 15.37 6.67
CA LYS A 350 13.31 14.80 7.20
C LYS A 350 13.56 13.35 6.78
N GLU A 351 12.57 12.70 6.17
CA GLU A 351 12.72 11.32 5.74
C GLU A 351 13.48 11.25 4.44
N THR A 352 14.34 10.26 4.33
CA THR A 352 15.08 9.99 3.10
C THR A 352 14.28 9.07 2.20
N TYR A 353 14.38 9.28 0.90
CA TYR A 353 13.76 8.41 -0.11
C TYR A 353 14.82 7.49 -0.70
N LYS A 354 14.74 6.19 -0.37
CA LYS A 354 15.64 5.18 -0.94
C LYS A 354 15.07 4.62 -2.23
N PHE A 355 15.90 4.55 -3.24
CA PHE A 355 15.54 3.99 -4.53
C PHE A 355 16.67 3.17 -5.12
N LYS A 356 16.32 2.29 -6.03
CA LYS A 356 17.25 1.44 -6.73
C LYS A 356 17.10 1.64 -8.23
N ILE A 357 18.21 1.74 -8.90
CA ILE A 357 18.27 1.70 -10.37
C ILE A 357 18.75 0.32 -10.77
N ASP A 358 17.89 -0.46 -11.38
CA ASP A 358 18.15 -1.82 -11.84
C ASP A 358 17.33 -2.14 -13.11
N GLU A 359 17.27 -3.40 -13.46
CA GLU A 359 16.57 -3.90 -14.64
C GLU A 359 15.04 -3.67 -14.63
N ASN A 360 14.44 -3.45 -13.44
CA ASN A 360 13.00 -3.23 -13.30
C ASN A 360 12.61 -1.75 -13.26
N THR A 361 13.59 -0.86 -13.35
CA THR A 361 13.36 0.58 -13.28
C THR A 361 12.67 1.09 -14.54
N THR A 362 11.57 1.81 -14.36
CA THR A 362 10.83 2.44 -15.47
C THR A 362 11.40 3.82 -15.79
N TYR A 363 11.55 4.13 -17.07
CA TYR A 363 12.10 5.38 -17.54
C TYR A 363 11.14 6.12 -18.49
N ILE A 364 11.23 7.44 -18.49
CA ILE A 364 10.55 8.32 -19.43
C ILE A 364 11.56 8.76 -20.48
N ASN A 365 11.21 8.67 -21.75
CA ASN A 365 12.04 9.19 -22.82
C ASN A 365 11.65 10.64 -23.12
N ASP A 366 12.42 11.56 -22.58
CA ASP A 366 12.27 12.99 -22.83
C ASP A 366 13.07 13.39 -24.09
N LYS A 367 12.44 14.18 -24.97
CA LYS A 367 13.05 14.55 -26.26
C LYS A 367 14.31 15.42 -26.13
N GLU A 368 14.40 16.23 -25.06
CA GLU A 368 15.48 17.18 -24.84
C GLU A 368 16.51 16.65 -23.84
N GLN A 369 16.06 15.94 -22.82
CA GLN A 369 16.89 15.49 -21.71
C GLN A 369 17.37 14.05 -21.85
N GLY A 370 16.82 13.29 -22.79
CA GLY A 370 17.07 11.87 -22.94
C GLY A 370 16.28 11.04 -21.95
N LEU A 371 16.85 9.95 -21.47
CA LEU A 371 16.18 9.11 -20.49
C LEU A 371 16.17 9.72 -19.09
N ILE A 372 15.00 9.68 -18.49
CA ILE A 372 14.72 10.21 -17.16
C ILE A 372 14.15 9.11 -16.28
N PHE A 373 14.71 8.94 -15.11
CA PHE A 373 14.10 8.27 -13.97
C PHE A 373 13.45 9.34 -13.08
N GLU A 374 12.17 9.23 -12.80
CA GLU A 374 11.39 10.26 -12.11
C GLU A 374 11.04 9.84 -10.69
N ILE A 375 11.23 10.75 -9.74
CA ILE A 375 10.85 10.61 -8.34
C ILE A 375 9.98 11.80 -7.95
N ASN A 376 8.86 11.53 -7.29
CA ASN A 376 8.07 12.52 -6.60
C ASN A 376 8.48 12.55 -5.13
N PHE A 377 9.06 13.66 -4.68
CA PHE A 377 9.44 13.86 -3.29
C PHE A 377 8.42 14.76 -2.61
N GLU A 378 7.72 14.22 -1.62
CA GLU A 378 6.54 14.83 -1.03
C GLU A 378 6.88 15.74 0.15
N ASN A 379 6.25 16.94 0.23
CA ASN A 379 6.17 17.72 1.46
C ASN A 379 4.70 17.92 1.85
N LYS A 380 4.48 17.93 3.16
CA LYS A 380 3.16 18.16 3.73
C LYS A 380 2.92 19.65 3.89
N LYS A 381 1.78 20.14 3.43
CA LYS A 381 1.34 21.52 3.62
C LYS A 381 1.00 21.77 5.10
N VAL A 382 1.43 22.89 5.62
CA VAL A 382 1.07 23.33 6.98
C VAL A 382 -0.39 23.76 6.96
N LYS A 383 -1.18 23.22 7.86
CA LYS A 383 -2.61 23.55 7.99
C LYS A 383 -2.88 24.36 9.25
N GLY A 384 -4.05 24.93 9.30
CA GLY A 384 -4.53 25.68 10.44
C GLY A 384 -5.70 25.00 11.16
N CYS A 385 -5.87 25.37 12.40
CA CYS A 385 -6.97 24.93 13.24
C CYS A 385 -7.44 26.09 14.13
N VAL A 386 -8.74 26.33 14.18
CA VAL A 386 -9.32 27.27 15.16
C VAL A 386 -10.24 26.53 16.12
N GLU A 387 -9.98 26.70 17.38
CA GLU A 387 -10.81 26.19 18.46
C GLU A 387 -11.62 27.35 19.09
N ILE A 388 -12.93 27.17 19.23
CA ILE A 388 -13.82 28.09 19.87
C ILE A 388 -14.39 27.43 21.12
N ILE A 389 -14.31 28.11 22.26
CA ILE A 389 -14.99 27.71 23.50
C ILE A 389 -16.04 28.77 23.85
N LYS A 390 -17.30 28.35 23.95
CA LYS A 390 -18.44 29.20 24.23
C LYS A 390 -18.99 28.96 25.62
N LYS A 391 -19.11 30.06 26.42
CA LYS A 391 -19.62 30.02 27.81
C LYS A 391 -20.72 31.04 28.00
N GLY A 392 -21.55 30.84 29.04
CA GLY A 392 -22.47 31.84 29.59
C GLY A 392 -21.75 32.81 30.54
N GLU A 393 -22.30 34.00 30.71
CA GLU A 393 -21.68 35.10 31.50
C GLU A 393 -21.57 34.82 33.01
N ASN A 394 -22.58 34.21 33.61
CA ASN A 394 -22.72 34.22 35.09
C ASN A 394 -22.16 32.96 35.77
N ASP A 395 -22.34 31.79 35.17
CA ASP A 395 -21.97 30.50 35.75
C ASP A 395 -20.77 29.84 35.04
N HIS A 396 -20.21 30.55 34.05
CA HIS A 396 -19.18 30.01 33.13
C HIS A 396 -19.57 28.67 32.52
N LYS A 397 -20.87 28.35 32.50
CA LYS A 397 -21.41 27.13 31.94
C LYS A 397 -21.10 27.06 30.46
N TYR A 398 -20.64 25.92 30.02
CA TYR A 398 -20.41 25.65 28.62
C TYR A 398 -21.73 25.60 27.85
N LEU A 399 -21.79 26.32 26.72
CA LEU A 399 -23.00 26.42 25.91
C LEU A 399 -22.96 25.47 24.74
N LYS A 400 -23.75 24.40 24.81
CA LYS A 400 -23.96 23.43 23.74
C LYS A 400 -24.95 23.98 22.71
N ASN A 401 -24.81 23.49 21.43
CA ASN A 401 -25.72 23.80 20.32
C ASN A 401 -25.74 25.29 19.90
N ILE A 402 -24.66 26.00 20.11
CA ILE A 402 -24.45 27.33 19.53
C ILE A 402 -23.88 27.16 18.14
N LYS A 403 -24.47 27.79 17.13
CA LYS A 403 -24.01 27.69 15.74
C LYS A 403 -23.03 28.80 15.40
N PHE A 404 -21.84 28.44 14.94
CA PHE A 404 -20.86 29.36 14.39
C PHE A 404 -20.61 29.09 12.92
N GLY A 405 -20.44 30.15 12.14
CA GLY A 405 -19.93 30.09 10.77
C GLY A 405 -18.49 30.58 10.74
N LEU A 406 -17.66 29.85 9.98
CA LEU A 406 -16.30 30.25 9.60
C LEU A 406 -16.34 30.90 8.23
N TYR A 407 -15.71 32.03 8.05
CA TYR A 407 -15.74 32.83 6.83
C TYR A 407 -14.33 33.22 6.41
N ALA A 408 -14.13 33.29 5.10
CA ALA A 408 -12.94 33.86 4.50
C ALA A 408 -12.85 35.37 4.77
N ASN A 409 -11.70 35.89 5.21
CA ASN A 409 -11.46 37.33 5.39
C ASN A 409 -10.50 37.90 4.34
N GLU A 410 -10.07 37.08 3.39
CA GLU A 410 -9.35 37.39 2.17
C GLU A 410 -9.73 36.37 1.09
N ASP A 411 -9.27 36.56 -0.15
CA ASP A 411 -9.47 35.59 -1.22
C ASP A 411 -8.50 34.42 -1.03
N PHE A 412 -8.99 33.19 -1.10
CA PHE A 412 -8.20 31.96 -1.05
C PHE A 412 -8.07 31.36 -2.44
N TYR A 413 -6.86 30.94 -2.77
CA TYR A 413 -6.51 30.37 -4.06
C TYR A 413 -6.10 28.91 -3.92
N GLY A 414 -6.51 28.08 -4.87
CA GLY A 414 -6.03 26.73 -5.01
C GLY A 414 -4.63 26.66 -5.62
N ASP A 415 -4.06 25.48 -5.66
CA ASP A 415 -2.74 25.22 -6.26
C ASP A 415 -2.70 25.54 -7.77
N ASP A 416 -3.88 25.58 -8.42
CA ASP A 416 -4.06 26.00 -9.83
C ASP A 416 -4.30 27.51 -10.00
N ASN A 417 -4.05 28.32 -8.97
CA ASN A 417 -4.30 29.76 -8.91
C ASN A 417 -5.76 30.18 -9.14
N LYS A 418 -6.72 29.25 -9.03
CA LYS A 418 -8.14 29.60 -9.05
C LYS A 418 -8.64 29.94 -7.65
N ILE A 419 -9.57 30.90 -7.59
CA ILE A 419 -10.21 31.28 -6.33
C ILE A 419 -11.08 30.11 -5.85
N ILE A 420 -10.77 29.62 -4.64
CA ILE A 420 -11.58 28.63 -3.92
C ILE A 420 -12.66 29.32 -3.09
N TYR A 421 -12.29 30.39 -2.36
CA TYR A 421 -13.19 31.21 -1.56
C TYR A 421 -12.88 32.69 -1.76
N LYS A 422 -13.90 33.49 -1.98
CA LYS A 422 -13.79 34.95 -1.98
C LYS A 422 -13.91 35.49 -0.56
N LYS A 423 -13.34 36.64 -0.33
CA LYS A 423 -13.52 37.37 0.93
C LYS A 423 -15.01 37.55 1.26
N GLY A 424 -15.41 37.04 2.41
CA GLY A 424 -16.81 37.08 2.91
C GLY A 424 -17.58 35.78 2.68
N ASP A 425 -17.06 34.83 1.92
CA ASP A 425 -17.72 33.53 1.72
C ASP A 425 -17.75 32.72 3.02
N LEU A 426 -18.85 32.02 3.24
CA LEU A 426 -18.98 31.02 4.30
C LEU A 426 -18.21 29.76 3.86
N ILE A 427 -17.23 29.38 4.65
CA ILE A 427 -16.40 28.19 4.40
C ILE A 427 -17.05 26.96 5.03
N ASP A 428 -17.44 27.08 6.30
CA ASP A 428 -18.04 25.98 7.06
C ASP A 428 -18.88 26.51 8.22
N TYR A 429 -19.75 25.68 8.78
CA TYR A 429 -20.44 25.98 10.04
C TYR A 429 -20.53 24.74 10.92
N LYS A 430 -20.38 24.95 12.20
CA LYS A 430 -20.49 23.88 13.20
C LYS A 430 -21.27 24.34 14.43
N PHE A 431 -21.68 23.38 15.25
CA PHE A 431 -22.37 23.59 16.50
C PHE A 431 -21.45 23.23 17.68
N THR A 432 -21.54 23.99 18.76
CA THR A 432 -20.82 23.67 20.00
C THR A 432 -21.30 22.35 20.58
N ASP A 433 -20.35 21.55 21.07
CA ASP A 433 -20.58 20.30 21.80
C ASP A 433 -20.99 20.55 23.29
N LYS A 434 -20.98 19.47 24.07
CA LYS A 434 -21.31 19.53 25.51
C LYS A 434 -20.30 20.32 26.36
N GLU A 435 -19.06 20.44 25.89
CA GLU A 435 -18.00 21.28 26.46
C GLU A 435 -17.98 22.68 25.86
N GLY A 436 -19.03 23.08 25.12
CA GLY A 436 -19.11 24.37 24.46
C GLY A 436 -18.09 24.58 23.36
N LYS A 437 -17.49 23.50 22.84
CA LYS A 437 -16.34 23.51 21.96
C LYS A 437 -16.75 23.33 20.51
N ILE A 438 -16.07 24.06 19.63
CA ILE A 438 -16.05 23.85 18.17
C ILE A 438 -14.59 23.83 17.71
N ILE A 439 -14.28 22.93 16.79
CA ILE A 439 -13.01 22.91 16.09
C ILE A 439 -13.28 23.00 14.59
N PHE A 440 -12.72 24.01 13.91
CA PHE A 440 -12.54 24.04 12.46
C PHE A 440 -11.09 23.72 12.19
N ASP A 441 -10.85 22.55 11.63
CA ASP A 441 -9.54 21.97 11.34
C ASP A 441 -9.27 21.91 9.84
N ASN A 442 -8.08 21.50 9.48
CA ASN A 442 -7.62 21.37 8.09
C ASN A 442 -7.80 22.66 7.25
N LEU A 443 -7.58 23.81 7.87
CA LEU A 443 -7.70 25.11 7.22
C LEU A 443 -6.40 25.48 6.50
N GLU A 444 -6.52 26.12 5.35
CA GLU A 444 -5.36 26.77 4.71
C GLU A 444 -4.83 27.90 5.60
N LEU A 445 -3.56 28.23 5.47
CA LEU A 445 -3.02 29.41 6.14
C LEU A 445 -3.63 30.66 5.51
N GLY A 446 -3.99 31.67 6.34
CA GLY A 446 -4.63 32.89 5.85
C GLY A 446 -5.52 33.56 6.88
N LYS A 447 -6.31 34.55 6.42
CA LYS A 447 -7.17 35.38 7.27
C LYS A 447 -8.61 34.94 7.23
N TYR A 448 -9.18 34.79 8.42
CA TYR A 448 -10.53 34.30 8.64
C TYR A 448 -11.29 35.20 9.63
N TYR A 449 -12.60 35.02 9.70
CA TYR A 449 -13.38 35.43 10.83
C TYR A 449 -14.45 34.40 11.16
N VAL A 450 -14.82 34.31 12.43
CA VAL A 450 -15.97 33.55 12.87
C VAL A 450 -17.08 34.46 13.33
N LYS A 451 -18.32 34.04 13.16
CA LYS A 451 -19.53 34.76 13.58
C LYS A 451 -20.53 33.76 14.13
N GLU A 452 -21.17 34.15 15.24
CA GLU A 452 -22.30 33.39 15.77
C GLU A 452 -23.51 33.56 14.86
N LEU A 453 -24.09 32.43 14.44
CA LEU A 453 -25.27 32.40 13.54
C LEU A 453 -26.54 32.06 14.27
N GLN A 454 -26.44 31.33 15.38
CA GLN A 454 -27.57 30.94 16.22
C GLN A 454 -27.09 30.71 17.65
N THR A 455 -27.91 31.16 18.60
CA THR A 455 -27.68 30.89 20.03
C THR A 455 -28.89 30.18 20.65
N LEU A 456 -28.80 29.85 21.93
CA LEU A 456 -29.93 29.34 22.71
C LEU A 456 -30.94 30.48 22.99
N LYS A 457 -32.21 30.12 23.17
CA LYS A 457 -33.33 31.08 23.32
C LYS A 457 -33.17 32.02 24.49
N GLU A 458 -32.49 31.61 25.55
CA GLU A 458 -32.22 32.35 26.76
C GLU A 458 -31.08 33.36 26.65
N TYR A 459 -30.28 33.30 25.58
CA TYR A 459 -29.11 34.17 25.39
C TYR A 459 -29.32 35.18 24.26
N LEU A 460 -28.55 36.24 24.32
CA LEU A 460 -28.42 37.24 23.26
C LEU A 460 -27.50 36.70 22.16
N LEU A 461 -27.93 36.83 20.93
CA LEU A 461 -27.10 36.50 19.76
C LEU A 461 -25.94 37.50 19.62
N ASP A 462 -24.71 36.99 19.66
CA ASP A 462 -23.53 37.80 19.43
C ASP A 462 -23.32 38.06 17.94
N LYS A 463 -23.57 39.28 17.47
CA LYS A 463 -23.42 39.66 16.04
C LYS A 463 -22.01 40.06 15.67
N LYS A 464 -21.05 40.02 16.58
CA LYS A 464 -19.67 40.43 16.37
C LYS A 464 -18.95 39.45 15.45
N LYS A 465 -18.05 39.97 14.60
CA LYS A 465 -17.10 39.20 13.82
C LYS A 465 -15.77 39.10 14.57
N TYR A 466 -15.28 37.91 14.77
CA TYR A 466 -14.00 37.63 15.41
C TYR A 466 -12.97 37.24 14.36
N SER A 467 -12.17 38.21 13.93
CA SER A 467 -11.15 38.02 12.90
C SER A 467 -9.87 37.48 13.52
N PHE A 468 -9.22 36.56 12.77
CA PHE A 468 -7.92 35.98 13.13
C PHE A 468 -7.13 35.65 11.88
N GLU A 469 -5.85 35.32 12.07
CA GLU A 469 -4.97 34.94 10.99
C GLU A 469 -4.16 33.69 11.38
N LEU A 470 -4.19 32.68 10.54
CA LEU A 470 -3.37 31.48 10.63
C LEU A 470 -2.09 31.73 9.82
N LYS A 471 -0.97 31.98 10.49
CA LYS A 471 0.31 32.31 9.87
C LYS A 471 1.25 31.12 9.91
N TYR A 472 1.98 30.91 8.82
CA TYR A 472 3.13 30.00 8.83
C TYR A 472 4.09 30.38 9.97
N LYS A 473 4.47 29.37 10.75
CA LYS A 473 5.35 29.56 11.90
C LYS A 473 6.78 29.12 11.58
N ASP A 474 6.93 27.87 11.23
CA ASP A 474 8.20 27.23 10.92
C ASP A 474 7.98 25.92 10.14
N GLN A 475 9.05 25.30 9.67
CA GLN A 475 9.01 24.05 8.91
C GLN A 475 8.80 22.77 9.76
N TYR A 476 8.52 22.91 11.04
CA TYR A 476 8.32 21.81 11.99
C TYR A 476 6.92 21.77 12.59
N THR A 477 6.18 22.87 12.50
CA THR A 477 4.82 22.98 13.05
C THR A 477 3.80 22.58 11.98
N ASP A 478 3.21 21.39 12.11
CA ASP A 478 2.27 20.85 11.11
C ASP A 478 0.88 21.47 11.17
N VAL A 479 0.44 21.93 12.35
CA VAL A 479 -0.85 22.59 12.55
C VAL A 479 -0.67 23.86 13.35
N VAL A 480 -1.09 24.98 12.79
CA VAL A 480 -1.14 26.28 13.47
C VAL A 480 -2.47 26.41 14.20
N HIS A 481 -2.43 26.50 15.52
CA HIS A 481 -3.62 26.61 16.36
C HIS A 481 -3.95 28.06 16.68
N TYR A 482 -5.26 28.40 16.60
CA TYR A 482 -5.82 29.65 17.09
C TYR A 482 -7.00 29.37 18.03
N ASN A 483 -7.02 29.99 19.20
CA ASN A 483 -8.04 29.75 20.24
C ASN A 483 -8.88 30.97 20.50
N LEU A 484 -10.19 30.80 20.56
CA LEU A 484 -11.17 31.84 20.89
C LEU A 484 -12.01 31.40 22.10
N ASN A 485 -12.03 32.25 23.13
CA ASN A 485 -12.94 32.09 24.26
C ASN A 485 -14.03 33.17 24.18
N LEU A 486 -15.26 32.76 23.95
CA LEU A 486 -16.38 33.65 23.70
C LEU A 486 -17.48 33.46 24.76
N VAL A 487 -18.12 34.55 25.13
CA VAL A 487 -19.17 34.56 26.16
C VAL A 487 -20.47 35.03 25.55
N ASN A 488 -21.60 34.39 25.90
CA ASN A 488 -22.93 34.91 25.62
C ASN A 488 -23.58 35.46 26.90
N TYR A 489 -24.31 36.52 26.71
CA TYR A 489 -25.05 37.19 27.76
C TYR A 489 -26.50 36.73 27.77
N LEU A 490 -27.04 36.46 28.98
CA LEU A 490 -28.45 36.12 29.14
C LEU A 490 -29.34 37.30 28.76
N LYS A 491 -30.48 37.01 28.16
CA LYS A 491 -31.58 37.98 28.08
C LYS A 491 -32.02 38.34 29.49
N LYS A 492 -32.29 39.60 29.74
CA LYS A 492 -32.71 40.09 31.05
C LYS A 492 -33.96 40.98 30.92
N GLY A 493 -34.86 40.85 31.86
CA GLY A 493 -36.06 41.67 31.94
C GLY A 493 -36.22 42.36 33.28
N GLU A 494 -37.34 43.02 33.48
CA GLU A 494 -37.70 43.79 34.65
C GLU A 494 -39.11 43.42 35.11
N LEU A 495 -39.29 43.23 36.39
CA LEU A 495 -40.61 43.08 37.00
C LEU A 495 -40.98 44.37 37.72
N ILE A 496 -42.12 44.95 37.36
CA ILE A 496 -42.76 46.05 38.07
C ILE A 496 -44.05 45.51 38.71
N LEU A 497 -44.06 45.43 40.02
CA LEU A 497 -45.26 45.08 40.82
C LEU A 497 -45.87 46.31 41.41
N ILE A 498 -47.19 46.46 41.28
CA ILE A 498 -47.99 47.50 41.93
C ILE A 498 -48.95 46.80 42.87
N LYS A 499 -48.89 47.21 44.12
CA LYS A 499 -49.75 46.73 45.21
C LYS A 499 -50.87 47.71 45.50
N THR A 500 -52.12 47.27 45.41
CA THR A 500 -53.29 48.14 45.56
C THR A 500 -54.35 47.51 46.46
N ASP A 501 -55.14 48.34 47.03
CA ASP A 501 -56.38 48.01 47.78
C ASP A 501 -57.43 47.53 46.77
N ASN A 502 -58.05 46.37 47.03
CA ASN A 502 -59.02 45.76 46.12
C ASN A 502 -60.26 46.59 45.85
N ASP A 503 -60.71 47.36 46.84
CA ASP A 503 -61.97 48.08 46.77
C ASP A 503 -61.80 49.55 46.36
N SER A 504 -60.72 50.18 46.81
CA SER A 504 -60.48 51.63 46.59
C SER A 504 -59.45 51.88 45.46
N GLY A 505 -58.69 50.87 45.06
CA GLY A 505 -57.58 51.02 44.09
C GLY A 505 -56.40 51.83 44.63
N LYS A 506 -56.37 52.22 45.88
CA LYS A 506 -55.26 52.95 46.47
C LYS A 506 -54.01 52.06 46.60
N VAL A 507 -52.86 52.66 46.42
CA VAL A 507 -51.56 51.92 46.54
C VAL A 507 -51.33 51.49 48.00
N ILE A 508 -50.68 50.33 48.18
CA ILE A 508 -50.38 49.78 49.51
C ILE A 508 -48.87 49.71 49.69
N PRO A 509 -48.25 50.58 50.47
CA PRO A 509 -46.85 50.53 50.85
C PRO A 509 -46.58 49.45 51.92
N ASN A 510 -45.29 49.10 52.12
CA ASN A 510 -44.82 48.23 53.19
C ASN A 510 -45.39 46.80 53.16
N THR A 511 -45.86 46.30 51.99
CA THR A 511 -46.23 44.90 51.77
C THR A 511 -44.98 44.13 51.48
N LYS A 512 -44.71 43.05 52.21
CA LYS A 512 -43.54 42.19 51.96
C LYS A 512 -43.82 41.22 50.83
N ILE A 513 -43.06 41.35 49.72
CA ILE A 513 -43.12 40.50 48.52
C ILE A 513 -41.87 39.73 48.44
N GLU A 514 -41.98 38.45 48.07
CA GLU A 514 -40.89 37.59 47.75
C GLU A 514 -41.04 37.09 46.32
N LEU A 515 -39.89 37.08 45.55
CA LEU A 515 -39.79 36.57 44.22
C LEU A 515 -38.98 35.27 44.26
N TYR A 516 -39.48 34.26 43.62
CA TYR A 516 -38.86 32.95 43.52
C TYR A 516 -38.69 32.54 42.06
N SER A 517 -37.64 31.78 41.79
CA SER A 517 -37.52 31.04 40.52
C SER A 517 -38.51 29.87 40.44
N GLU A 518 -38.67 29.27 39.27
CA GLU A 518 -39.48 28.06 39.06
C GLU A 518 -39.08 26.89 40.00
N ASN A 519 -37.81 26.85 40.43
CA ASN A 519 -37.25 25.83 41.33
C ASN A 519 -37.27 26.24 42.81
N ASP A 520 -38.16 27.13 43.20
CA ASP A 520 -38.33 27.60 44.57
C ASP A 520 -37.11 28.30 45.22
N LEU A 521 -36.16 28.77 44.37
CA LEU A 521 -35.04 29.58 44.86
C LEU A 521 -35.49 31.01 45.06
N LEU A 522 -35.30 31.54 46.28
CA LEU A 522 -35.60 32.96 46.60
C LEU A 522 -34.62 33.88 45.85
N ILE A 523 -35.16 34.72 44.97
CA ILE A 523 -34.39 35.67 44.13
C ILE A 523 -34.39 37.08 44.79
N TYR A 524 -35.53 37.48 45.34
CA TYR A 524 -35.69 38.78 45.91
C TYR A 524 -36.69 38.77 47.10
N SER A 525 -36.42 39.56 48.10
CA SER A 525 -37.35 39.81 49.19
C SER A 525 -37.31 41.32 49.58
N GLY A 526 -38.41 41.99 49.48
CA GLY A 526 -38.48 43.43 49.74
C GLY A 526 -39.88 43.91 50.13
N LEU A 527 -39.95 45.16 50.48
CA LEU A 527 -41.23 45.87 50.82
C LEU A 527 -41.64 46.78 49.65
N THR A 528 -42.93 46.88 49.38
CA THR A 528 -43.44 47.89 48.46
C THR A 528 -43.10 49.28 48.98
N ASP A 529 -42.72 50.19 48.08
CA ASP A 529 -42.40 51.60 48.37
C ASP A 529 -43.65 52.42 48.71
N ASN A 530 -43.47 53.73 48.90
CA ASN A 530 -44.57 54.67 49.22
C ASN A 530 -45.64 54.74 48.12
N ASN A 531 -45.31 54.33 46.87
CA ASN A 531 -46.22 54.25 45.75
C ASN A 531 -46.81 52.84 45.58
N GLY A 532 -46.56 51.92 46.53
CA GLY A 532 -46.97 50.54 46.45
C GLY A 532 -46.21 49.74 45.41
N ILE A 533 -45.03 50.21 44.98
CA ILE A 533 -44.27 49.60 43.84
C ILE A 533 -43.07 48.79 44.37
N ILE A 534 -42.83 47.66 43.70
CA ILE A 534 -41.55 46.96 43.68
C ILE A 534 -41.08 46.91 42.24
N ASN A 535 -39.85 47.35 41.99
CA ASN A 535 -39.20 47.24 40.73
C ASN A 535 -37.96 46.35 40.88
N ILE A 536 -37.95 45.19 40.16
CA ILE A 536 -36.84 44.23 40.17
C ILE A 536 -36.27 44.21 38.78
N LYS A 537 -35.05 44.73 38.63
CA LYS A 537 -34.33 44.80 37.36
C LYS A 537 -33.39 43.61 37.17
N ASP A 538 -32.91 43.41 35.90
CA ASP A 538 -31.91 42.45 35.53
C ASP A 538 -32.29 40.99 35.85
N LEU A 539 -33.62 40.70 35.87
CA LEU A 539 -34.09 39.33 36.01
C LEU A 539 -33.69 38.50 34.77
N PRO A 540 -32.88 37.45 34.91
CA PRO A 540 -32.50 36.60 33.79
C PRO A 540 -33.72 35.98 33.12
N TYR A 541 -33.56 35.59 31.86
CA TYR A 541 -34.50 34.71 31.15
C TYR A 541 -34.88 33.51 32.04
N GLY A 542 -36.18 33.28 32.23
CA GLY A 542 -36.70 32.19 33.05
C GLY A 542 -38.11 32.41 33.53
N LYS A 543 -38.61 31.43 34.26
CA LYS A 543 -39.92 31.45 34.89
C LYS A 543 -39.78 31.75 36.37
N TYR A 544 -40.69 32.53 36.84
CA TYR A 544 -40.72 33.06 38.21
C TYR A 544 -42.12 33.02 38.75
N TYR A 545 -42.23 33.13 40.09
CA TYR A 545 -43.44 33.50 40.73
C TYR A 545 -43.16 34.44 41.88
N ILE A 546 -44.12 35.35 42.14
CA ILE A 546 -44.12 36.21 43.29
C ILE A 546 -45.21 35.79 44.24
N VAL A 547 -44.96 36.02 45.51
CA VAL A 547 -45.93 35.78 46.58
C VAL A 547 -45.84 36.91 47.62
N GLU A 548 -46.96 37.26 48.14
CA GLU A 548 -47.02 38.13 49.32
C GLU A 548 -46.63 37.33 50.56
N LYS A 549 -45.58 37.74 51.24
CA LYS A 549 -45.09 37.06 52.42
C LYS A 549 -45.74 37.62 53.70
N LEU A 550 -45.98 38.93 53.68
CA LEU A 550 -46.62 39.63 54.81
C LEU A 550 -47.40 40.84 54.27
N ALA A 551 -48.65 40.86 54.54
CA ALA A 551 -49.50 42.00 54.23
C ALA A 551 -49.11 43.27 55.02
N ALA A 552 -49.36 44.42 54.42
CA ALA A 552 -49.30 45.70 55.17
C ALA A 552 -50.31 45.71 56.34
N PRO A 553 -50.02 46.44 57.43
CA PRO A 553 -50.92 46.50 58.53
C PRO A 553 -52.35 46.92 58.13
N GLY A 554 -53.35 46.17 58.59
CA GLY A 554 -54.77 46.41 58.28
C GLY A 554 -55.27 45.72 56.99
N TYR A 555 -54.45 44.87 56.36
CA TYR A 555 -54.82 44.08 55.18
C TYR A 555 -54.75 42.60 55.47
N ILE A 556 -55.57 41.83 54.75
CA ILE A 556 -55.55 40.37 54.77
C ILE A 556 -54.46 39.89 53.84
N ASN A 557 -53.58 38.94 54.28
CA ASN A 557 -52.51 38.42 53.49
C ASN A 557 -53.04 37.62 52.29
N ASN A 558 -52.54 37.93 51.11
CA ASN A 558 -52.87 37.20 49.90
C ASN A 558 -51.73 36.15 49.60
N ASN A 559 -52.02 34.87 49.82
CA ASN A 559 -51.05 33.81 49.63
C ASN A 559 -51.00 33.29 48.17
N GLU A 560 -51.67 33.97 47.25
CA GLU A 560 -51.68 33.55 45.83
C GLU A 560 -50.33 33.74 45.22
N LYS A 561 -49.87 32.71 44.50
CA LYS A 561 -48.64 32.74 43.65
C LYS A 561 -48.99 33.30 42.28
N ILE A 562 -48.37 34.42 41.88
CA ILE A 562 -48.52 34.97 40.55
C ILE A 562 -47.30 34.59 39.73
N TYR A 563 -47.53 33.75 38.71
CA TYR A 563 -46.47 33.23 37.80
C TYR A 563 -46.28 34.18 36.62
N PHE A 564 -45.01 34.38 36.24
CA PHE A 564 -44.64 35.10 35.03
C PHE A 564 -43.35 34.54 34.45
N GLU A 565 -43.01 34.96 33.23
CA GLU A 565 -41.83 34.50 32.51
C GLU A 565 -41.15 35.68 31.82
N ILE A 566 -39.83 35.75 31.92
CA ILE A 566 -38.97 36.64 31.12
C ILE A 566 -38.53 35.88 29.89
N LYS A 567 -38.96 36.29 28.67
CA LYS A 567 -38.69 35.63 27.38
C LYS A 567 -37.79 36.45 26.47
N GLU A 568 -37.97 37.77 26.52
CA GLU A 568 -37.23 38.66 25.63
C GLU A 568 -36.29 39.59 26.42
N ASP A 569 -35.26 40.06 25.73
CA ASP A 569 -34.34 41.03 26.36
C ASP A 569 -35.03 42.36 26.59
N LYS A 570 -34.81 42.93 27.79
CA LYS A 570 -35.44 44.19 28.24
C LYS A 570 -36.97 44.13 28.33
N GLU A 571 -37.54 42.94 28.44
CA GLU A 571 -38.96 42.74 28.67
C GLU A 571 -39.36 43.29 30.02
N ILE A 572 -40.50 44.06 30.10
CA ILE A 572 -41.04 44.58 31.29
C ILE A 572 -42.33 43.84 31.61
N ILE A 573 -42.37 43.15 32.73
CA ILE A 573 -43.52 42.44 33.22
C ILE A 573 -44.21 43.36 34.30
N ASN A 574 -45.45 43.69 34.03
CA ASN A 574 -46.25 44.46 34.98
C ASN A 574 -47.23 43.54 35.72
N VAL A 575 -47.16 43.52 37.02
CA VAL A 575 -48.06 42.74 37.90
C VAL A 575 -48.79 43.63 38.87
N ASN A 576 -50.09 43.49 38.86
CA ASN A 576 -50.96 44.13 39.87
C ASN A 576 -51.37 43.07 40.89
N MET A 577 -51.15 43.37 42.18
CA MET A 577 -51.54 42.52 43.30
C MET A 577 -52.43 43.30 44.27
N THR A 578 -53.59 42.75 44.59
CA THR A 578 -54.55 43.40 45.43
C THR A 578 -54.65 42.73 46.79
N ASN A 579 -55.00 43.53 47.83
CA ASN A 579 -55.39 42.99 49.13
C ASN A 579 -56.74 43.63 49.59
N LYS A 580 -57.49 42.86 50.35
CA LYS A 580 -58.68 43.37 51.07
C LYS A 580 -58.26 43.86 52.41
N LYS A 581 -58.90 44.94 52.82
CA LYS A 581 -58.82 45.42 54.23
C LYS A 581 -59.42 44.39 55.17
N MET A 582 -58.86 44.33 56.38
CA MET A 582 -59.47 43.59 57.42
C MET A 582 -60.77 44.31 57.83
N GLU A 583 -61.89 43.68 57.65
CA GLU A 583 -63.14 44.18 58.23
C GLU A 583 -63.08 43.90 59.71
N VAL A 584 -62.93 44.99 60.51
CA VAL A 584 -63.09 44.88 61.94
C VAL A 584 -64.59 45.00 62.21
N GLU A 585 -65.25 43.86 62.31
CA GLU A 585 -66.57 43.87 62.95
C GLU A 585 -66.37 44.29 64.40
N VAL A 586 -66.78 45.51 64.74
CA VAL A 586 -66.83 45.92 66.11
C VAL A 586 -68.10 45.30 66.75
N PRO A 587 -67.96 44.34 67.65
CA PRO A 587 -69.11 43.78 68.30
C PRO A 587 -69.79 44.91 69.17
N SER A 588 -71.10 45.14 68.95
CA SER A 588 -71.92 46.11 69.67
C SER A 588 -72.35 45.58 71.04
N THR A 589 -71.41 45.23 71.91
CA THR A 589 -71.71 45.00 73.36
C THR A 589 -70.46 45.23 74.17
N PHE A 590 -70.54 46.39 74.93
CA PHE A 590 -69.62 46.62 76.01
C PHE A 590 -69.83 45.55 77.08
N LYS A 591 -68.86 44.65 77.22
CA LYS A 591 -68.54 43.92 78.43
C LYS A 591 -67.03 43.86 78.62
N ASN A 592 -66.64 44.27 79.81
CA ASN A 592 -65.25 44.34 80.28
C ASN A 592 -64.54 43.00 80.39
N ASP A 593 -64.06 42.44 79.29
CA ASP A 593 -63.15 41.29 79.36
C ASP A 593 -61.96 41.35 78.35
N LEU A 594 -61.72 42.54 77.77
CA LEU A 594 -60.75 42.70 76.70
C LEU A 594 -59.26 42.77 77.13
N ILE A 595 -59.02 42.94 78.46
CA ILE A 595 -57.62 43.13 78.92
C ILE A 595 -56.88 41.79 79.14
N SER A 596 -57.61 40.70 79.43
CA SER A 596 -56.95 39.40 79.67
C SER A 596 -56.53 38.68 78.40
N GLU A 597 -57.22 38.87 77.27
CA GLU A 597 -56.85 38.21 75.98
C GLU A 597 -55.69 38.87 75.24
N ILE A 598 -55.52 40.21 75.39
CA ILE A 598 -54.41 40.95 74.82
C ILE A 598 -53.09 40.57 75.50
N LEU A 599 -53.07 40.26 76.76
CA LEU A 599 -51.89 39.83 77.51
C LEU A 599 -51.49 38.38 77.19
N SER A 600 -52.40 37.50 76.81
CA SER A 600 -52.09 36.15 76.43
C SER A 600 -51.52 36.07 74.99
N GLY A 601 -51.97 36.93 74.05
CA GLY A 601 -51.46 37.01 72.71
C GLY A 601 -49.99 37.48 72.61
N VAL A 602 -49.64 38.49 73.45
CA VAL A 602 -48.26 39.03 73.48
C VAL A 602 -47.29 38.01 74.09
N SER A 603 -47.71 37.17 75.06
CA SER A 603 -46.82 36.12 75.63
C SER A 603 -46.55 34.97 74.69
N LEU A 604 -47.47 34.60 73.76
CA LEU A 604 -47.26 33.58 72.75
C LEU A 604 -46.32 34.03 71.65
N ILE A 605 -46.32 35.29 71.24
CA ILE A 605 -45.41 35.83 70.21
C ILE A 605 -44.00 35.93 70.77
N THR A 606 -43.77 36.28 72.02
CA THR A 606 -42.46 36.33 72.65
C THR A 606 -41.87 34.90 72.84
N PHE A 607 -42.73 33.92 73.13
CA PHE A 607 -42.28 32.54 73.30
C PHE A 607 -41.90 31.87 71.94
N SER A 608 -42.58 32.15 70.82
CA SER A 608 -42.26 31.68 69.51
C SER A 608 -40.95 32.28 68.93
N LEU A 609 -40.66 33.56 69.24
CA LEU A 609 -39.39 34.20 68.89
C LEU A 609 -38.20 33.64 69.68
N LEU A 610 -38.37 33.29 70.94
CA LEU A 610 -37.33 32.67 71.77
C LEU A 610 -37.04 31.22 71.37
N VAL A 611 -38.00 30.46 70.84
CA VAL A 611 -37.79 29.09 70.30
C VAL A 611 -37.12 29.11 68.93
N TYR A 612 -37.37 30.17 68.12
CA TYR A 612 -36.71 30.32 66.82
C TYR A 612 -35.22 30.67 66.97
N GLU A 613 -34.87 31.55 67.94
CA GLU A 613 -33.47 31.89 68.22
C GLU A 613 -32.67 30.67 68.80
N ARG A 614 -33.28 29.79 69.59
CA ARG A 614 -32.64 28.63 70.17
C ARG A 614 -32.33 27.52 69.11
N LYS A 615 -33.09 27.45 67.99
CA LYS A 615 -32.78 26.48 66.90
C LYS A 615 -31.60 26.87 66.03
N LYS A 616 -31.15 28.14 66.06
CA LYS A 616 -29.99 28.60 65.32
C LYS A 616 -28.61 28.22 65.94
N ILE A 617 -28.62 27.78 67.22
CA ILE A 617 -27.41 27.51 68.01
C ILE A 617 -26.99 26.03 67.94
N PHE A 618 -27.78 25.14 67.27
CA PHE A 618 -27.48 23.68 67.19
C PHE A 618 -27.16 23.18 65.81
N ILE A 619 -26.73 24.02 64.84
CA ILE A 619 -26.19 23.65 63.59
C ILE A 619 -24.95 24.51 63.30
N LEU A 620 -23.85 24.15 63.90
CA LEU A 620 -22.50 24.43 63.49
C LEU A 620 -21.71 23.14 63.61
#